data_2ff059fe994993b04b2a6d1dafde3e00
#
_entry.id   2ff059fe994993b04b2a6d1dafde3e00
#
_cell.length_a   1.000
_cell.length_b   1.000
_cell.length_c   1.000
_cell.angle_alpha   90.00
_cell.angle_beta   90.00
_cell.angle_gamma   90.00
#
_symmetry.space_group_name_H-M   'P 1'
#
loop_
_entity.id
_entity.type
_entity.pdbx_description
1 polymer ?
#
loop_
_entity_poly.entity_id
_entity_poly.type
_entity_poly.pdbx_seq_one_letter_code
_entity_poly.pdbx_strand_id
1 'polypeptide(L)'
;MMENTQTSAKVEKIPLTCIICPMGCSMEVTVETDASGHKKVIAVKDNGCKRGEQYASKELQNPTRTLTTTIKVEGGVLPVVPVKTAGEVPKASLLQCMEVVRRAGCKAPVKRGDILLYDLLGTGINVIACADADRR
;
A
#
# COMPACT_ATOMS: atom_id res chain seq x y z
N MET A 1 33.65 12.22 -22.28
CA MET A 1 33.06 12.22 -22.07
C MET A 1 32.10 11.90 -21.73
N MET A 2 31.79 12.11 -21.69
CA MET A 2 30.95 11.93 -21.38
C MET A 2 29.99 11.76 -21.35
N GLU A 3 29.63 11.66 -21.49
CA GLU A 3 28.76 11.60 -21.47
C GLU A 3 27.82 11.37 -21.15
N ASN A 4 27.41 11.50 -21.29
CA ASN A 4 26.55 11.48 -21.04
C ASN A 4 25.66 11.11 -20.52
N THR A 5 25.46 11.17 -20.19
CA THR A 5 24.87 11.03 -19.68
C THR A 5 23.83 10.88 -19.73
N GLN A 6 23.45 10.56 -20.09
CA GLN A 6 22.48 10.49 -20.23
C GLN A 6 21.63 10.02 -19.42
N THR A 7 21.60 9.96 -18.87
CA THR A 7 20.60 9.96 -17.90
C THR A 7 19.34 10.46 -18.44
N SER A 8 19.14 10.07 -19.62
CA SER A 8 17.94 10.47 -20.22
C SER A 8 16.81 9.87 -19.46
N ALA A 9 16.02 10.70 -18.88
CA ALA A 9 14.76 10.33 -18.34
C ALA A 9 14.00 9.61 -19.44
N LYS A 10 13.55 8.41 -19.12
CA LYS A 10 12.78 7.63 -20.06
C LYS A 10 11.32 8.01 -19.93
N VAL A 11 10.71 8.43 -21.03
CA VAL A 11 9.30 8.82 -21.06
C VAL A 11 8.48 7.68 -21.66
N GLU A 12 7.43 7.27 -20.97
CA GLU A 12 6.55 6.19 -21.39
C GLU A 12 5.10 6.61 -21.24
N LYS A 13 4.24 6.02 -22.07
CA LYS A 13 2.80 6.15 -21.93
C LYS A 13 2.26 4.84 -21.38
N ILE A 14 1.57 4.91 -20.26
CA ILE A 14 1.05 3.73 -19.57
C ILE A 14 -0.47 3.81 -19.57
N PRO A 15 -1.16 2.77 -20.06
CA PRO A 15 -2.61 2.71 -19.93
C PRO A 15 -2.98 2.37 -18.50
N LEU A 16 -3.96 3.07 -17.95
CA LEU A 16 -4.39 2.88 -16.58
C LEU A 16 -5.90 3.03 -16.52
N THR A 17 -6.56 2.15 -15.79
CA THR A 17 -8.00 2.21 -15.55
C THR A 17 -8.24 2.82 -14.18
N CYS A 18 -9.05 3.89 -14.14
CA CYS A 18 -9.41 4.52 -12.87
C CYS A 18 -10.38 3.62 -12.10
N ILE A 19 -10.08 3.37 -10.84
CA ILE A 19 -10.90 2.51 -9.98
C ILE A 19 -11.63 3.28 -8.88
N ILE A 20 -11.54 4.61 -8.89
CA ILE A 20 -12.11 5.44 -7.82
C ILE A 20 -13.63 5.41 -7.84
N CYS A 21 -14.22 5.31 -9.02
CA CYS A 21 -15.67 5.20 -9.17
C CYS A 21 -16.01 4.09 -10.17
N PRO A 22 -17.27 3.63 -10.22
CA PRO A 22 -17.64 2.50 -11.08
C PRO A 22 -17.53 2.75 -12.59
N MET A 23 -17.27 3.99 -13.02
CA MET A 23 -17.18 4.32 -14.44
C MET A 23 -16.04 3.59 -15.16
N GLY A 24 -14.95 3.28 -14.44
CA GLY A 24 -13.85 2.53 -15.03
C GLY A 24 -13.17 3.24 -16.18
N CYS A 25 -12.97 4.56 -16.08
CA CYS A 25 -12.39 5.35 -17.16
C CYS A 25 -10.98 4.86 -17.52
N SER A 26 -10.76 4.59 -18.81
CA SER A 26 -9.44 4.23 -19.33
C SER A 26 -8.66 5.52 -19.55
N MET A 27 -7.50 5.61 -18.92
CA MET A 27 -6.65 6.80 -18.98
C MET A 27 -5.33 6.47 -19.67
N GLU A 28 -4.73 7.47 -20.30
CA GLU A 28 -3.38 7.37 -20.81
C GLU A 28 -2.51 8.27 -19.96
N VAL A 29 -1.53 7.68 -19.27
CA VAL A 29 -0.66 8.40 -18.35
C VAL A 29 0.74 8.49 -18.93
N THR A 30 1.26 9.70 -19.07
CA THR A 30 2.63 9.92 -19.50
C THR A 30 3.50 10.01 -18.27
N VAL A 31 4.49 9.13 -18.19
CA VAL A 31 5.37 9.00 -17.02
C VAL A 31 6.81 9.18 -17.44
N GLU A 32 7.55 9.95 -16.66
CA GLU A 32 8.99 10.10 -16.84
C GLU A 32 9.69 9.33 -15.72
N THR A 33 10.60 8.45 -16.10
CA THR A 33 11.40 7.68 -15.15
C THR A 33 12.82 8.24 -15.16
N ASP A 34 13.32 8.65 -14.00
CA ASP A 34 14.68 9.18 -13.89
C ASP A 34 15.72 8.04 -13.76
N ALA A 35 16.98 8.41 -13.65
CA ALA A 35 18.07 7.45 -13.57
C ALA A 35 18.02 6.57 -12.33
N SER A 36 17.34 7.01 -11.27
CA SER A 36 17.20 6.25 -10.02
C SER A 36 15.98 5.33 -10.04
N GLY A 37 15.17 5.37 -11.09
CA GLY A 37 13.99 4.56 -11.20
C GLY A 37 12.72 5.21 -10.65
N HIS A 38 12.81 6.44 -10.21
CA HIS A 38 11.64 7.18 -9.75
C HIS A 38 10.76 7.59 -10.93
N LYS A 39 9.48 7.34 -10.79
CA LYS A 39 8.50 7.70 -11.80
C LYS A 39 7.79 8.98 -11.42
N LYS A 40 7.64 9.86 -12.39
CA LYS A 40 6.91 11.11 -12.22
C LYS A 40 5.84 11.18 -13.29
N VAL A 41 4.60 11.42 -12.88
CA VAL A 41 3.49 11.60 -13.81
C VAL A 41 3.55 13.00 -14.39
N ILE A 42 3.72 13.08 -15.72
CA ILE A 42 3.83 14.35 -16.44
C ILE A 42 2.46 14.80 -16.91
N ALA A 43 1.65 13.87 -17.42
CA ALA A 43 0.35 14.18 -17.98
C ALA A 43 -0.58 13.00 -17.87
N VAL A 44 -1.88 13.28 -17.74
CA VAL A 44 -2.94 12.28 -17.72
C VAL A 44 -3.98 12.69 -18.75
N LYS A 45 -4.32 11.79 -19.66
CA LYS A 45 -5.34 12.02 -20.68
C LYS A 45 -6.52 11.09 -20.47
N ASP A 46 -7.68 11.53 -20.90
CA ASP A 46 -8.92 10.75 -20.86
C ASP A 46 -9.39 10.42 -19.45
N ASN A 47 -8.89 11.16 -18.47
CA ASN A 47 -9.39 11.06 -17.10
C ASN A 47 -10.75 11.78 -17.05
N GLY A 48 -11.81 11.07 -16.82
CA GLY A 48 -13.15 11.64 -16.76
C GLY A 48 -13.35 12.70 -15.68
N CYS A 49 -12.45 12.77 -14.68
CA CYS A 49 -12.52 13.76 -13.61
C CYS A 49 -11.15 13.88 -12.93
N LYS A 50 -11.02 14.88 -12.05
CA LYS A 50 -9.78 15.11 -11.30
C LYS A 50 -9.36 13.91 -10.44
N ARG A 51 -10.33 13.11 -9.98
CA ARG A 51 -10.03 11.94 -9.17
C ARG A 51 -9.20 10.92 -9.95
N GLY A 52 -9.45 10.78 -11.24
CA GLY A 52 -8.66 9.91 -12.09
C GLY A 52 -7.21 10.36 -12.19
N GLU A 53 -6.99 11.66 -12.33
CA GLU A 53 -5.65 12.24 -12.35
C GLU A 53 -4.92 12.01 -11.03
N GLN A 54 -5.60 12.25 -9.91
CA GLN A 54 -5.03 12.05 -8.58
C GLN A 54 -4.70 10.57 -8.35
N TYR A 55 -5.59 9.68 -8.77
CA TYR A 55 -5.36 8.25 -8.66
C TYR A 55 -4.13 7.83 -9.47
N ALA A 56 -4.03 8.30 -10.72
CA ALA A 56 -2.91 7.97 -11.59
C ALA A 56 -1.58 8.42 -10.99
N SER A 57 -1.55 9.64 -10.47
CA SER A 57 -0.34 10.19 -9.84
C SER A 57 0.09 9.35 -8.64
N LYS A 58 -0.84 9.03 -7.76
CA LYS A 58 -0.57 8.25 -6.57
C LYS A 58 -0.11 6.84 -6.92
N GLU A 59 -0.83 6.19 -7.84
CA GLU A 59 -0.57 4.80 -8.20
C GLU A 59 0.78 4.61 -8.87
N LEU A 60 1.19 5.54 -9.69
CA LEU A 60 2.43 5.40 -10.45
C LEU A 60 3.63 6.05 -9.77
N GLN A 61 3.44 7.02 -8.89
CA GLN A 61 4.53 7.68 -8.19
C GLN A 61 4.77 7.11 -6.80
N ASN A 62 3.70 6.86 -6.06
CA ASN A 62 3.81 6.40 -4.68
C ASN A 62 2.60 5.54 -4.30
N PRO A 63 2.50 4.33 -4.88
CA PRO A 63 1.36 3.46 -4.59
C PRO A 63 1.35 3.01 -3.14
N THR A 64 0.17 3.00 -2.54
CA THR A 64 -0.05 2.55 -1.17
C THR A 64 -1.17 1.53 -1.14
N ARG A 65 -1.14 0.67 -0.12
CA ARG A 65 -2.13 -0.40 0.03
C ARG A 65 -2.44 -0.63 1.50
N THR A 66 -3.66 -1.06 1.78
CA THR A 66 -4.01 -1.55 3.11
C THR A 66 -3.64 -3.03 3.15
N LEU A 67 -2.86 -3.41 4.16
CA LEU A 67 -2.49 -4.81 4.36
C LEU A 67 -3.48 -5.48 5.28
N THR A 68 -4.01 -6.63 4.88
CA THR A 68 -4.84 -7.48 5.73
C THR A 68 -4.18 -8.85 5.82
N THR A 69 -4.12 -9.40 7.03
CA THR A 69 -3.47 -10.69 7.27
C THR A 69 -3.94 -11.23 8.62
N THR A 70 -3.20 -12.16 9.19
CA THR A 70 -3.48 -12.71 10.51
C THR A 70 -2.27 -12.58 11.41
N ILE A 71 -2.50 -12.50 12.72
CA ILE A 71 -1.45 -12.48 13.72
C ILE A 71 -1.69 -13.60 14.71
N LYS A 72 -0.60 -14.18 15.22
CA LYS A 72 -0.64 -15.28 16.18
C LYS A 72 -1.22 -14.81 17.51
N VAL A 73 -2.09 -15.61 18.08
CA VAL A 73 -2.73 -15.35 19.39
C VAL A 73 -2.34 -16.45 20.37
N GLU A 74 -1.79 -16.05 21.51
CA GLU A 74 -1.50 -16.96 22.59
C GLU A 74 -2.67 -16.99 23.58
N GLY A 75 -3.06 -18.18 23.99
CA GLY A 75 -4.13 -18.39 24.97
C GLY A 75 -5.52 -18.09 24.45
N GLY A 76 -5.69 -18.00 23.16
CA GLY A 76 -6.98 -17.76 22.54
C GLY A 76 -7.70 -19.04 22.13
N VAL A 77 -8.99 -18.95 21.92
CA VAL A 77 -9.80 -20.05 21.39
C VAL A 77 -9.31 -20.43 20.00
N LEU A 78 -8.91 -19.43 19.21
CA LEU A 78 -8.31 -19.64 17.89
C LEU A 78 -6.84 -19.29 17.93
N PRO A 79 -6.01 -19.94 17.10
CA PRO A 79 -4.57 -19.68 17.10
C PRO A 79 -4.17 -18.35 16.48
N VAL A 80 -5.05 -17.76 15.68
CA VAL A 80 -4.78 -16.48 15.00
C VAL A 80 -6.01 -15.58 15.04
N VAL A 81 -5.79 -14.30 14.82
CA VAL A 81 -6.88 -13.33 14.66
C VAL A 81 -6.59 -12.49 13.41
N PRO A 82 -7.63 -12.18 12.61
CA PRO A 82 -7.42 -11.33 11.44
C PRO A 82 -7.09 -9.90 11.86
N VAL A 83 -6.16 -9.30 11.14
CA VAL A 83 -5.70 -7.93 11.39
C VAL A 83 -5.61 -7.16 10.09
N LYS A 84 -5.57 -5.84 10.20
CA LYS A 84 -5.34 -4.97 9.07
C LYS A 84 -4.52 -3.76 9.51
N THR A 85 -3.88 -3.11 8.53
CA THR A 85 -3.27 -1.81 8.82
C THR A 85 -4.37 -0.77 8.95
N ALA A 86 -4.23 0.13 9.92
CA ALA A 86 -5.22 1.17 10.17
C ALA A 86 -5.28 2.19 9.04
N GLY A 87 -4.26 2.23 8.20
CA GLY A 87 -4.19 3.08 7.02
C GLY A 87 -3.40 2.40 5.94
N GLU A 88 -3.09 3.12 4.88
CA GLU A 88 -2.33 2.56 3.78
C GLU A 88 -0.83 2.65 4.05
N VAL A 89 -0.11 1.61 3.65
CA VAL A 89 1.36 1.56 3.73
C VAL A 89 1.92 1.48 2.31
N PRO A 90 3.20 1.87 2.09
CA PRO A 90 3.78 1.81 0.75
C PRO A 90 3.70 0.40 0.18
N LYS A 91 3.25 0.29 -1.06
CA LYS A 91 3.13 -1.01 -1.74
C LYS A 91 4.46 -1.76 -1.74
N ALA A 92 5.56 -1.04 -1.91
CA ALA A 92 6.90 -1.64 -1.94
C ALA A 92 7.30 -2.26 -0.60
N SER A 93 6.64 -1.88 0.49
CA SER A 93 6.95 -2.38 1.84
C SER A 93 6.04 -3.51 2.29
N LEU A 94 5.08 -3.95 1.47
CA LEU A 94 4.10 -4.96 1.89
C LEU A 94 4.74 -6.26 2.37
N LEU A 95 5.75 -6.77 1.67
CA LEU A 95 6.40 -8.01 2.07
C LEU A 95 7.15 -7.85 3.39
N GLN A 96 7.78 -6.72 3.62
CA GLN A 96 8.46 -6.42 4.87
C GLN A 96 7.47 -6.28 6.01
N CYS A 97 6.33 -5.65 5.75
CA CYS A 97 5.24 -5.53 6.71
C CYS A 97 4.71 -6.91 7.10
N MET A 98 4.52 -7.79 6.12
CA MET A 98 4.10 -9.17 6.37
C MET A 98 5.08 -9.91 7.28
N GLU A 99 6.39 -9.71 7.06
CA GLU A 99 7.40 -10.35 7.90
C GLU A 99 7.32 -9.89 9.35
N VAL A 100 7.11 -8.60 9.56
CA VAL A 100 6.96 -8.04 10.91
C VAL A 100 5.74 -8.64 11.60
N VAL A 101 4.59 -8.66 10.91
CA VAL A 101 3.35 -9.20 11.46
C VAL A 101 3.48 -10.71 11.72
N ARG A 102 4.14 -11.43 10.82
CA ARG A 102 4.34 -12.88 10.97
C ARG A 102 5.15 -13.24 12.21
N ARG A 103 6.13 -12.40 12.55
CA ARG A 103 6.98 -12.61 13.73
C ARG A 103 6.36 -12.10 15.01
N ALA A 104 5.36 -11.26 14.89
CA ALA A 104 4.67 -10.70 16.04
C ALA A 104 3.63 -11.69 16.55
N GLY A 105 3.16 -11.43 17.75
CA GLY A 105 2.09 -12.20 18.35
C GLY A 105 1.36 -11.33 19.35
N CYS A 106 0.19 -11.78 19.77
CA CYS A 106 -0.55 -11.09 20.81
C CYS A 106 -1.14 -12.13 21.77
N LYS A 107 -1.65 -11.66 22.89
CA LYS A 107 -2.25 -12.52 23.91
C LYS A 107 -3.76 -12.26 23.95
N ALA A 108 -4.53 -13.33 24.06
CA ALA A 108 -5.96 -13.22 24.27
C ALA A 108 -6.25 -12.66 25.68
N PRO A 109 -7.36 -11.94 25.90
CA PRO A 109 -8.39 -11.66 24.90
C PRO A 109 -8.01 -10.47 24.01
N VAL A 110 -8.53 -10.50 22.78
CA VAL A 110 -8.36 -9.42 21.82
C VAL A 110 -9.74 -8.97 21.39
N LYS A 111 -9.94 -7.67 21.30
CA LYS A 111 -11.19 -7.08 20.85
C LYS A 111 -11.00 -6.44 19.49
N ARG A 112 -12.04 -6.50 18.68
CA ARG A 112 -12.05 -5.83 17.39
C ARG A 112 -11.69 -4.35 17.57
N GLY A 113 -10.73 -3.88 16.80
CA GLY A 113 -10.24 -2.51 16.89
C GLY A 113 -9.04 -2.31 17.80
N ASP A 114 -8.66 -3.33 18.58
CA ASP A 114 -7.47 -3.24 19.41
C ASP A 114 -6.21 -3.05 18.57
N ILE A 115 -5.31 -2.19 19.03
CA ILE A 115 -4.03 -1.98 18.37
C ILE A 115 -3.07 -3.07 18.83
N LEU A 116 -2.63 -3.92 17.91
CA LEU A 116 -1.76 -5.05 18.21
C LEU A 116 -0.30 -4.75 17.89
N LEU A 117 -0.03 -3.87 16.94
CA LEU A 117 1.30 -3.39 16.62
C LEU A 117 1.23 -1.88 16.39
N TYR A 118 2.21 -1.17 16.92
CA TYR A 118 2.32 0.28 16.73
C TYR A 118 3.38 0.59 15.70
N ASP A 119 3.14 1.61 14.91
CA ASP A 119 4.14 2.16 13.99
C ASP A 119 4.83 1.08 13.15
N LEU A 120 4.07 0.39 12.32
CA LEU A 120 4.57 -0.70 11.48
C LEU A 120 5.68 -0.20 10.55
N LEU A 121 6.89 -0.71 10.73
CA LEU A 121 8.09 -0.33 9.95
C LEU A 121 8.35 1.17 9.87
N GLY A 122 7.99 1.92 10.91
CA GLY A 122 8.22 3.36 10.92
C GLY A 122 7.30 4.16 10.01
N THR A 123 6.21 3.56 9.54
CA THR A 123 5.25 4.23 8.66
C THR A 123 4.28 5.14 9.40
N GLY A 124 4.23 5.04 10.72
CA GLY A 124 3.23 5.73 11.53
C GLY A 124 1.87 5.06 11.50
N ILE A 125 1.75 3.91 10.84
CA ILE A 125 0.49 3.18 10.70
C ILE A 125 0.47 2.01 11.68
N ASN A 126 -0.62 1.88 12.43
CA ASN A 126 -0.80 0.80 13.39
C ASN A 126 -1.49 -0.39 12.76
N VAL A 127 -1.33 -1.56 13.37
CA VAL A 127 -2.03 -2.79 12.98
C VAL A 127 -3.12 -3.06 14.01
N ILE A 128 -4.35 -3.20 13.55
CA ILE A 128 -5.51 -3.35 14.42
C ILE A 128 -6.21 -4.69 14.16
N ALA A 129 -6.88 -5.19 15.19
CA ALA A 129 -7.64 -6.43 15.10
C ALA A 129 -8.94 -6.20 14.32
N CYS A 130 -9.28 -7.16 13.46
CA CYS A 130 -10.52 -7.12 12.68
C CYS A 130 -11.64 -7.96 13.30
N ALA A 131 -11.33 -8.71 14.34
CA ALA A 131 -12.29 -9.59 15.02
C ALA A 131 -11.89 -9.75 16.47
N ASP A 132 -12.80 -10.29 17.26
CA ASP A 132 -12.54 -10.62 18.67
C ASP A 132 -11.82 -11.98 18.72
N ALA A 133 -10.93 -12.13 19.70
CA ALA A 133 -10.30 -13.41 20.01
C ALA A 133 -10.45 -13.64 21.51
N ASP A 134 -11.36 -14.51 21.89
CA ASP A 134 -11.62 -14.79 23.27
C ASP A 134 -10.53 -15.66 23.90
N ARG A 135 -10.38 -15.56 25.20
CA ARG A 135 -9.46 -16.39 25.95
C ARG A 135 -9.99 -17.83 25.99
N ARG A 136 -9.08 -18.77 25.77
CA ARG A 136 -9.38 -20.18 25.87
C ARG A 136 -9.76 -20.55 27.29
#